data_d84b3e16f4007b06e0e196c1d3aec6c5
#
_entry.id   d84b3e16f4007b06e0e196c1d3aec6c5
#
_cell.length_a   1.000
_cell.length_b   1.000
_cell.length_c   1.000
_cell.angle_alpha   90.00
_cell.angle_beta   90.00
_cell.angle_gamma   90.00
#
_symmetry.space_group_name_H-M   'P 1'
#
loop_
_entity.id
_entity.type
_entity.pdbx_description
1 polymer ?
#
loop_
_entity_poly.entity_id
_entity_poly.type
_entity_poly.pdbx_seq_one_letter_code
_entity_poly.pdbx_strand_id
1 'polypeptide(L)'
;MHTMGAVNEVVDHDRLEEVALEWAAVINAKSPTAQRMLKFAFNLIDDGLVGQQVFAGEATRLAYSTDEAQEGRDAFLEKRAQDFSDFPYHF
;
A
#
# COMPACT_ATOMS: atom_id res chain seq x y z
N MET A 1 18.12 -11.73 21.74
CA MET A 1 17.50 -11.31 20.46
C MET A 1 16.25 -10.46 20.68
N HIS A 2 15.32 -10.86 21.56
CA HIS A 2 14.16 -10.02 21.90
C HIS A 2 14.57 -8.64 22.45
N THR A 3 15.45 -8.61 23.44
CA THR A 3 15.99 -7.35 24.02
C THR A 3 16.75 -6.45 23.03
N MET A 4 17.18 -6.98 21.90
CA MET A 4 17.86 -6.26 20.82
C MET A 4 16.89 -5.78 19.73
N GLY A 5 15.59 -6.06 19.85
CA GLY A 5 14.60 -5.69 18.85
C GLY A 5 14.59 -6.55 17.57
N ALA A 6 15.35 -7.65 17.54
CA ALA A 6 15.39 -8.54 16.37
C ALA A 6 14.20 -9.52 16.29
N VAL A 7 13.48 -9.68 17.42
CA VAL A 7 12.30 -10.54 17.54
C VAL A 7 11.23 -9.77 18.31
N ASN A 8 10.02 -9.74 17.83
CA ASN A 8 8.93 -8.96 18.43
C ASN A 8 8.46 -9.55 19.76
N GLU A 9 8.33 -10.87 19.82
CA GLU A 9 7.87 -11.58 20.99
C GLU A 9 8.51 -12.97 21.10
N VAL A 10 8.69 -13.46 22.30
CA VAL A 10 9.16 -14.82 22.59
C VAL A 10 8.11 -15.50 23.45
N VAL A 11 7.62 -16.63 23.00
CA VAL A 11 6.54 -17.37 23.62
C VAL A 11 6.90 -18.86 23.75
N ASP A 12 6.21 -19.58 24.61
CA ASP A 12 6.34 -21.03 24.70
C ASP A 12 5.85 -21.69 23.40
N HIS A 13 6.46 -22.82 23.05
CA HIS A 13 6.21 -23.46 21.74
C HIS A 13 4.75 -23.84 21.51
N ASP A 14 4.06 -24.27 22.58
CA ASP A 14 2.64 -24.65 22.53
C ASP A 14 1.69 -23.45 22.33
N ARG A 15 2.15 -22.24 22.60
CA ARG A 15 1.40 -20.99 22.39
C ARG A 15 1.74 -20.24 21.12
N LEU A 16 2.69 -20.72 20.34
CA LEU A 16 3.22 -20.00 19.17
C LEU A 16 2.14 -19.69 18.15
N GLU A 17 1.30 -20.65 17.82
CA GLU A 17 0.21 -20.47 16.84
C GLU A 17 -0.85 -19.50 17.35
N GLU A 18 -1.27 -19.62 18.61
CA GLU A 18 -2.23 -18.73 19.23
C GLU A 18 -1.77 -17.27 19.15
N VAL A 19 -0.56 -16.99 19.60
CA VAL A 19 -0.01 -15.62 19.60
C VAL A 19 0.20 -15.10 18.17
N ALA A 20 0.63 -15.94 17.23
CA ALA A 20 0.76 -15.56 15.83
C ALA A 20 -0.61 -15.17 15.21
N LEU A 21 -1.68 -15.87 15.55
CA LEU A 21 -3.03 -15.54 15.10
C LEU A 21 -3.56 -14.24 15.75
N GLU A 22 -3.23 -13.99 17.01
CA GLU A 22 -3.54 -12.70 17.65
C GLU A 22 -2.88 -11.52 16.92
N TRP A 23 -1.59 -11.64 16.60
CA TRP A 23 -0.87 -10.64 15.81
C TRP A 23 -1.48 -10.45 14.42
N ALA A 24 -1.82 -11.56 13.76
CA ALA A 24 -2.49 -11.51 12.45
C ALA A 24 -3.84 -10.79 12.52
N ALA A 25 -4.62 -11.01 13.57
CA ALA A 25 -5.90 -10.33 13.78
C ALA A 25 -5.71 -8.81 13.95
N VAL A 26 -4.70 -8.38 14.73
CA VAL A 26 -4.37 -6.94 14.89
C VAL A 26 -3.97 -6.31 13.56
N ILE A 27 -3.18 -6.99 12.75
CA ILE A 27 -2.77 -6.52 11.42
C ILE A 27 -3.98 -6.44 10.49
N ASN A 28 -4.79 -7.49 10.43
CA ASN A 28 -5.95 -7.57 9.55
C ASN A 28 -7.05 -6.54 9.89
N ALA A 29 -7.07 -6.00 11.11
CA ALA A 29 -7.95 -4.91 11.50
C ALA A 29 -7.53 -3.53 10.90
N LYS A 30 -6.37 -3.45 10.26
CA LYS A 30 -5.89 -2.21 9.62
C LYS A 30 -6.30 -2.13 8.15
N SER A 31 -6.16 -0.94 7.54
CA SER A 31 -6.49 -0.72 6.14
C SER A 31 -5.75 -1.70 5.21
N PRO A 32 -6.46 -2.51 4.39
CA PRO A 32 -5.82 -3.43 3.44
C PRO A 32 -4.94 -2.71 2.41
N THR A 33 -5.35 -1.51 1.99
CA THR A 33 -4.57 -0.70 1.05
C THR A 33 -3.26 -0.24 1.68
N ALA A 34 -3.31 0.27 2.92
CA ALA A 34 -2.11 0.70 3.62
C ALA A 34 -1.13 -0.46 3.83
N GLN A 35 -1.62 -1.65 4.23
CA GLN A 35 -0.79 -2.84 4.40
C GLN A 35 -0.09 -3.25 3.10
N ARG A 36 -0.82 -3.24 1.98
CA ARG A 36 -0.28 -3.58 0.66
C ARG A 36 0.78 -2.59 0.21
N MET A 37 0.54 -1.29 0.36
CA MET A 37 1.51 -0.24 0.03
C MET A 37 2.77 -0.34 0.88
N LEU A 38 2.64 -0.58 2.18
CA LEU A 38 3.78 -0.79 3.08
C LEU A 38 4.61 -2.02 2.66
N LYS A 39 3.95 -3.13 2.34
CA LYS A 39 4.65 -4.35 1.90
C LYS A 39 5.48 -4.09 0.63
N PHE A 40 4.91 -3.43 -0.36
CA PHE A 40 5.64 -3.08 -1.58
C PHE A 40 6.80 -2.11 -1.30
N ALA A 41 6.57 -1.10 -0.45
CA ALA A 41 7.61 -0.13 -0.10
C ALA A 41 8.81 -0.79 0.60
N PHE A 42 8.58 -1.73 1.51
CA PHE A 42 9.66 -2.47 2.20
C PHE A 42 10.42 -3.42 1.28
N ASN A 43 9.77 -3.99 0.29
CA ASN A 43 10.40 -4.94 -0.64
C ASN A 43 11.17 -4.25 -1.78
N LEU A 44 11.03 -2.94 -1.98
CA LEU A 44 11.66 -2.20 -3.08
C LEU A 44 13.18 -2.40 -3.17
N ILE A 45 13.86 -2.49 -2.04
CA ILE A 45 15.32 -2.65 -1.99
C ILE A 45 15.75 -4.02 -2.53
N ASP A 46 15.04 -5.08 -2.12
CA ASP A 46 15.36 -6.45 -2.46
C ASP A 46 14.88 -6.83 -3.87
N ASP A 47 13.73 -6.32 -4.27
CA ASP A 47 13.11 -6.61 -5.57
C ASP A 47 13.64 -5.71 -6.71
N GLY A 48 14.41 -4.68 -6.41
CA GLY A 48 15.06 -3.81 -7.38
C GLY A 48 14.07 -3.17 -8.37
N LEU A 49 14.40 -3.15 -9.66
CA LEU A 49 13.56 -2.55 -10.71
C LEU A 49 12.19 -3.24 -10.85
N VAL A 50 12.12 -4.54 -10.61
CA VAL A 50 10.84 -5.28 -10.63
C VAL A 50 9.94 -4.82 -9.49
N GLY A 51 10.48 -4.66 -8.29
CA GLY A 51 9.74 -4.11 -7.14
C GLY A 51 9.23 -2.70 -7.41
N GLN A 52 10.06 -1.87 -8.04
CA GLN A 52 9.68 -0.52 -8.44
C GLN A 52 8.50 -0.51 -9.44
N GLN A 53 8.51 -1.42 -10.43
CA GLN A 53 7.39 -1.61 -11.36
C GLN A 53 6.11 -2.05 -10.66
N VAL A 54 6.19 -3.00 -9.74
CA VAL A 54 5.04 -3.48 -8.97
C VAL A 54 4.45 -2.34 -8.12
N PHE A 55 5.30 -1.58 -7.43
CA PHE A 55 4.88 -0.41 -6.66
C PHE A 55 4.21 0.66 -7.53
N ALA A 56 4.80 0.99 -8.69
CA ALA A 56 4.27 1.95 -9.64
C ALA A 56 2.90 1.50 -10.19
N GLY A 57 2.75 0.21 -10.50
CA GLY A 57 1.47 -0.37 -10.91
C GLY A 57 0.37 -0.22 -9.86
N GLU A 58 0.68 -0.45 -8.59
CA GLU A 58 -0.26 -0.26 -7.48
C GLU A 58 -0.60 1.22 -7.26
N ALA A 59 0.37 2.11 -7.34
CA ALA A 59 0.15 3.56 -7.27
C ALA A 59 -0.74 4.05 -8.42
N THR A 60 -0.50 3.57 -9.64
CA THR A 60 -1.35 3.86 -10.80
C THR A 60 -2.78 3.37 -10.60
N ARG A 61 -2.96 2.15 -10.08
CA ARG A 61 -4.29 1.62 -9.77
C ARG A 61 -5.05 2.51 -8.78
N LEU A 62 -4.38 3.03 -7.77
CA LEU A 62 -4.97 3.98 -6.81
C LEU A 62 -5.32 5.31 -7.47
N ALA A 63 -4.44 5.82 -8.34
CA ALA A 63 -4.68 7.06 -9.09
C ALA A 63 -5.94 6.95 -9.96
N TYR A 64 -6.16 5.83 -10.65
CA TYR A 64 -7.36 5.61 -11.46
C TYR A 64 -8.68 5.57 -10.67
N SER A 65 -8.64 5.48 -9.36
CA SER A 65 -9.83 5.54 -8.50
C SER A 65 -10.16 6.94 -7.99
N THR A 66 -9.44 7.97 -8.45
CA THR A 66 -9.64 9.37 -8.03
C THR A 66 -10.58 10.13 -8.97
N ASP A 67 -11.16 11.21 -8.48
CA ASP A 67 -11.99 12.13 -9.28
C ASP A 67 -11.15 12.82 -10.39
N GLU A 68 -9.87 13.06 -10.14
CA GLU A 68 -8.92 13.56 -11.13
C GLU A 68 -8.81 12.64 -12.36
N ALA A 69 -8.74 11.33 -12.13
CA ALA A 69 -8.73 10.36 -13.23
C ALA A 69 -10.08 10.30 -13.96
N GLN A 70 -11.19 10.54 -13.27
CA GLN A 70 -12.51 10.63 -13.90
C GLN A 70 -12.59 11.86 -14.80
N GLU A 71 -12.13 13.03 -14.35
CA GLU A 71 -12.04 14.23 -15.18
C GLU A 71 -11.23 13.97 -16.47
N GLY A 72 -10.06 13.35 -16.35
CA GLY A 72 -9.24 13.00 -17.51
C GLY A 72 -9.95 12.10 -18.52
N ARG A 73 -10.68 11.09 -18.03
CA ARG A 73 -11.48 10.18 -18.84
C ARG A 73 -12.64 10.90 -19.53
N ASP A 74 -13.41 11.66 -18.76
CA ASP A 74 -14.63 12.30 -19.23
C ASP A 74 -14.31 13.40 -20.25
N ALA A 75 -13.28 14.21 -20.02
CA ALA A 75 -12.77 15.18 -20.97
C ALA A 75 -12.38 14.53 -22.31
N PHE A 76 -11.71 13.38 -22.26
CA PHE A 76 -11.35 12.63 -23.47
C PHE A 76 -12.58 12.14 -24.25
N LEU A 77 -13.57 11.58 -23.55
CA LEU A 77 -14.81 11.09 -24.18
C LEU A 77 -15.65 12.22 -24.77
N GLU A 78 -15.70 13.35 -24.08
CA GLU A 78 -16.44 14.55 -24.48
C GLU A 78 -15.68 15.40 -25.51
N LYS A 79 -14.43 15.06 -25.82
CA LYS A 79 -13.54 15.78 -26.76
C LYS A 79 -13.33 17.24 -26.36
N ARG A 80 -13.25 17.53 -25.08
CA ARG A 80 -12.90 18.83 -24.50
C ARG A 80 -11.52 18.82 -23.88
N ALA A 81 -10.98 19.98 -23.59
CA ALA A 81 -9.79 20.09 -22.76
C ALA A 81 -10.11 19.63 -21.31
N GLN A 82 -9.18 18.90 -20.70
CA GLN A 82 -9.26 18.54 -19.29
C GLN A 82 -9.02 19.77 -18.41
N ASP A 83 -9.74 19.85 -17.33
CA ASP A 83 -9.59 20.91 -16.32
C ASP A 83 -9.25 20.29 -14.95
N PHE A 84 -8.01 20.41 -14.54
CA PHE A 84 -7.52 19.93 -13.25
C PHE A 84 -7.38 21.04 -12.20
N SER A 85 -7.93 22.23 -12.44
CA SER A 85 -7.79 23.39 -11.54
C SER A 85 -8.37 23.18 -10.15
N ASP A 86 -9.39 22.31 -10.03
CA ASP A 86 -10.04 21.98 -8.76
C ASP A 86 -9.25 20.94 -7.93
N PHE A 87 -8.23 20.32 -8.51
CA PHE A 87 -7.41 19.31 -7.85
C PHE A 87 -6.12 19.93 -7.31
N PRO A 88 -5.94 19.97 -5.97
CA PRO A 88 -4.78 20.63 -5.40
C PRO A 88 -3.50 19.84 -5.66
N TYR A 89 -2.47 20.54 -6.10
CA TYR A 89 -1.10 20.04 -6.15
C TYR A 89 -0.53 20.02 -4.72
N HIS A 90 -0.43 18.85 -4.14
CA HIS A 90 0.24 18.67 -2.85
C HIS A 90 1.60 18.00 -3.07
N PHE A 91 2.65 18.73 -2.79
CA PHE A 91 3.99 18.19 -2.63
C PHE A 91 4.48 18.46 -1.21
#